data_d67209ac0a4a0d9dedfdcd6d29b49109
#
_entry.id   d67209ac0a4a0d9dedfdcd6d29b49109
#
_cell.length_a   1.000
_cell.length_b   1.000
_cell.length_c   1.000
_cell.angle_alpha   90.00
_cell.angle_beta   90.00
_cell.angle_gamma   90.00
#
_symmetry.space_group_name_H-M   'P 1'
#
loop_
_entity.id
_entity.type
_entity.pdbx_description
1 polymer ?
#
loop_
_entity_poly.entity_id
_entity_poly.type
_entity_poly.pdbx_seq_one_letter_code
_entity_poly.pdbx_strand_id
1 'polypeptide(L)'
;NTPTRATRMAYFKGELENTLLFARETQIDPFTLLGSYAGAIGLPQFMPGSIRKFAVDFDGDGKIDLRNYPVDAIGSIASFLVQHGWQRGAPIVFPTNVTPPNEKGESAWNKFIGDGLVAKFSLSELKEAGVVPDIEPPAELSFGLVDLQNGLGPTEYWLGASNFFALTQYNRSFFYAMSVVDLSNAVKSARMRY
;
A
#
# COMPACT_ATOMS: atom_id res chain seq x y z
N ASN A 1 1.09 -15.71 -6.19
CA ASN A 1 1.56 -15.94 -7.57
C ASN A 1 2.79 -15.07 -7.85
N THR A 2 3.96 -15.67 -7.84
CA THR A 2 5.21 -14.98 -8.24
C THR A 2 5.14 -14.69 -9.74
N PRO A 3 5.38 -13.43 -10.19
CA PRO A 3 5.38 -13.11 -11.60
C PRO A 3 6.39 -13.96 -12.37
N THR A 4 6.03 -14.46 -13.54
CA THR A 4 6.94 -15.18 -14.40
C THR A 4 8.09 -14.28 -14.87
N ARG A 5 9.23 -14.87 -15.29
CA ARG A 5 10.35 -14.11 -15.85
C ARG A 5 9.91 -13.24 -17.05
N ALA A 6 9.05 -13.76 -17.90
CA ALA A 6 8.51 -13.02 -19.06
C ALA A 6 7.68 -11.80 -18.62
N THR A 7 6.82 -11.94 -17.62
CA THR A 7 6.00 -10.85 -17.06
C THR A 7 6.88 -9.75 -16.45
N ARG A 8 7.93 -10.15 -15.71
CA ARG A 8 8.89 -9.19 -15.14
C ARG A 8 9.67 -8.44 -16.22
N MET A 9 10.13 -9.13 -17.26
CA MET A 9 10.84 -8.48 -18.37
C MET A 9 9.93 -7.48 -19.10
N ALA A 10 8.67 -7.83 -19.37
CA ALA A 10 7.70 -6.92 -20.00
C ALA A 10 7.46 -5.68 -19.13
N TYR A 11 7.32 -5.85 -17.81
CA TYR A 11 7.18 -4.75 -16.87
C TYR A 11 8.37 -3.79 -16.93
N PHE A 12 9.61 -4.29 -16.76
CA PHE A 12 10.80 -3.42 -16.77
C PHE A 12 11.08 -2.81 -18.14
N LYS A 13 10.70 -3.46 -19.24
CA LYS A 13 10.76 -2.85 -20.57
C LYS A 13 9.82 -1.64 -20.66
N GLY A 14 8.60 -1.76 -20.14
CA GLY A 14 7.64 -0.65 -20.06
C GLY A 14 8.14 0.49 -19.17
N GLU A 15 8.79 0.17 -18.02
CA GLU A 15 9.36 1.19 -17.15
C GLU A 15 10.56 1.91 -17.80
N LEU A 16 11.39 1.21 -18.58
CA LEU A 16 12.45 1.85 -19.37
C LEU A 16 11.88 2.80 -20.42
N GLU A 17 10.82 2.38 -21.13
CA GLU A 17 10.12 3.26 -22.07
C GLU A 17 9.57 4.50 -21.37
N ASN A 18 8.91 4.33 -20.21
CA ASN A 18 8.41 5.43 -19.38
C ASN A 18 9.55 6.35 -18.91
N THR A 19 10.75 5.82 -18.60
CA THR A 19 11.93 6.62 -18.25
C THR A 19 12.33 7.54 -19.38
N LEU A 20 12.41 7.01 -20.59
CA LEU A 20 12.81 7.80 -21.78
C LEU A 20 11.74 8.85 -22.12
N LEU A 21 10.47 8.49 -21.98
CA LEU A 21 9.35 9.43 -22.20
C LEU A 21 9.35 10.53 -21.13
N PHE A 22 9.52 10.20 -19.87
CA PHE A 22 9.63 11.16 -18.77
C PHE A 22 10.80 12.11 -18.98
N ALA A 23 11.99 11.59 -19.32
CA ALA A 23 13.17 12.41 -19.59
C ALA A 23 12.93 13.40 -20.73
N ARG A 24 12.26 12.95 -21.81
CA ARG A 24 11.92 13.81 -22.95
C ARG A 24 10.87 14.87 -22.56
N GLU A 25 9.84 14.51 -21.84
CA GLU A 25 8.74 15.39 -21.43
C GLU A 25 9.25 16.50 -20.47
N THR A 26 10.19 16.16 -19.60
CA THR A 26 10.79 17.09 -18.63
C THR A 26 12.08 17.74 -19.12
N GLN A 27 12.54 17.40 -20.33
CA GLN A 27 13.80 17.89 -20.92
C GLN A 27 15.04 17.60 -20.04
N ILE A 28 15.03 16.48 -19.32
CA ILE A 28 16.13 15.99 -18.49
C ILE A 28 16.93 14.98 -19.30
N ASP A 29 18.27 15.04 -19.21
CA ASP A 29 19.12 13.98 -19.76
C ASP A 29 18.85 12.66 -19.01
N PRO A 30 18.36 11.59 -19.67
CA PRO A 30 18.04 10.33 -19.02
C PRO A 30 19.24 9.70 -18.29
N PHE A 31 20.46 9.98 -18.69
CA PHE A 31 21.67 9.48 -18.04
C PHE A 31 21.98 10.19 -16.70
N THR A 32 21.30 11.29 -16.39
CA THR A 32 21.41 11.99 -15.10
C THR A 32 20.36 11.53 -14.08
N LEU A 33 19.42 10.69 -14.49
CA LEU A 33 18.40 10.18 -13.59
C LEU A 33 18.99 9.13 -12.64
N LEU A 34 18.97 9.44 -11.35
CA LEU A 34 19.34 8.52 -10.29
C LEU A 34 18.10 7.84 -9.74
N GLY A 35 18.19 6.55 -9.50
CA GLY A 35 17.10 5.76 -8.98
C GLY A 35 17.56 4.58 -8.13
N SER A 36 16.62 3.86 -7.54
CA SER A 36 16.88 2.60 -6.85
C SER A 36 17.33 1.52 -7.85
N TYR A 37 17.79 0.37 -7.34
CA TYR A 37 18.13 -0.79 -8.18
C TYR A 37 16.99 -1.20 -9.14
N ALA A 38 15.74 -1.02 -8.73
CA ALA A 38 14.57 -1.31 -9.56
C ALA A 38 14.16 -0.14 -10.48
N GLY A 39 14.79 1.05 -10.37
CA GLY A 39 14.49 2.23 -11.17
C GLY A 39 13.46 3.18 -10.56
N ALA A 40 13.17 3.07 -9.26
CA ALA A 40 12.31 4.03 -8.57
C ALA A 40 13.05 5.36 -8.35
N ILE A 41 12.38 6.49 -8.57
CA ILE A 41 12.98 7.83 -8.65
C ILE A 41 12.39 8.77 -7.58
N GLY A 42 13.26 9.64 -7.04
CA GLY A 42 12.90 10.78 -6.21
C GLY A 42 12.47 10.43 -4.78
N LEU A 43 11.98 11.43 -4.07
CA LEU A 43 11.51 11.31 -2.69
C LEU A 43 10.40 10.26 -2.51
N PRO A 44 9.38 10.20 -3.41
CA PRO A 44 8.35 9.19 -3.30
C PRO A 44 8.80 7.80 -3.76
N GLN A 45 10.00 7.62 -4.31
CA GLN A 45 10.44 6.35 -4.90
C GLN A 45 9.41 5.79 -5.91
N PHE A 46 8.88 6.65 -6.77
CA PHE A 46 7.96 6.24 -7.82
C PHE A 46 8.71 5.57 -8.98
N MET A 47 8.12 4.50 -9.51
CA MET A 47 8.50 3.99 -10.81
C MET A 47 8.19 5.03 -11.90
N PRO A 48 8.95 5.11 -12.99
CA PRO A 48 8.75 6.11 -14.05
C PRO A 48 7.32 6.14 -14.60
N GLY A 49 6.69 4.98 -14.76
CA GLY A 49 5.27 4.90 -15.14
C GLY A 49 4.33 5.52 -14.11
N SER A 50 4.65 5.39 -12.82
CA SER A 50 3.90 6.03 -11.75
C SER A 50 4.10 7.54 -11.73
N ILE A 51 5.31 8.04 -12.00
CA ILE A 51 5.57 9.47 -12.12
C ILE A 51 4.67 10.08 -13.20
N ARG A 52 4.71 9.53 -14.40
CA ARG A 52 3.93 10.04 -15.54
C ARG A 52 2.42 9.99 -15.31
N LYS A 53 1.94 9.08 -14.48
CA LYS A 53 0.51 8.87 -14.24
C LYS A 53 -0.04 9.62 -13.03
N PHE A 54 0.76 9.76 -11.97
CA PHE A 54 0.26 10.21 -10.66
C PHE A 54 0.93 11.47 -10.14
N ALA A 55 2.09 11.88 -10.69
CA ALA A 55 2.78 13.07 -10.24
C ALA A 55 1.95 14.33 -10.53
N VAL A 56 1.98 15.26 -9.58
CA VAL A 56 1.26 16.53 -9.64
C VAL A 56 2.17 17.68 -9.20
N ASP A 57 2.02 18.81 -9.86
CA ASP A 57 2.47 20.11 -9.38
C ASP A 57 1.51 20.55 -8.27
N PHE A 58 1.91 20.34 -7.02
CA PHE A 58 1.01 20.51 -5.89
C PHE A 58 1.00 21.94 -5.33
N ASP A 59 2.06 22.71 -5.54
CA ASP A 59 2.12 24.12 -5.15
C ASP A 59 1.77 25.10 -6.28
N GLY A 60 1.63 24.59 -7.51
CA GLY A 60 1.19 25.37 -8.67
C GLY A 60 2.30 26.26 -9.26
N ASP A 61 3.57 25.93 -9.08
CA ASP A 61 4.70 26.71 -9.62
C ASP A 61 4.96 26.44 -11.12
N GLY A 62 4.23 25.51 -11.72
CA GLY A 62 4.34 25.11 -13.13
C GLY A 62 5.36 24.01 -13.38
N LYS A 63 5.90 23.37 -12.34
CA LYS A 63 6.87 22.28 -12.43
C LYS A 63 6.48 21.13 -11.50
N ILE A 64 6.97 19.94 -11.79
CA ILE A 64 6.83 18.77 -10.91
C ILE A 64 8.25 18.32 -10.52
N ASP A 65 8.71 18.66 -9.31
CA ASP A 65 10.00 18.22 -8.79
C ASP A 65 9.86 17.21 -7.64
N LEU A 66 9.80 15.94 -8.00
CA LEU A 66 9.76 14.84 -7.03
C LEU A 66 11.13 14.49 -6.43
N ARG A 67 12.21 15.09 -6.90
CA ARG A 67 13.56 14.75 -6.46
C ARG A 67 14.04 15.61 -5.31
N ASN A 68 13.77 16.91 -5.39
CA ASN A 68 14.32 17.88 -4.45
C ASN A 68 13.23 18.62 -3.66
N TYR A 69 11.97 18.53 -4.09
CA TYR A 69 10.89 19.34 -3.52
C TYR A 69 9.81 18.48 -2.84
N PRO A 70 9.76 18.49 -1.48
CA PRO A 70 8.84 17.63 -0.74
C PRO A 70 7.36 17.90 -0.98
N VAL A 71 6.98 19.12 -1.37
CA VAL A 71 5.57 19.50 -1.53
C VAL A 71 4.93 18.72 -2.68
N ASP A 72 5.58 18.67 -3.85
CA ASP A 72 5.12 17.87 -4.98
C ASP A 72 5.16 16.37 -4.68
N ALA A 73 6.19 15.93 -3.97
CA ALA A 73 6.30 14.53 -3.56
C ALA A 73 5.12 14.11 -2.69
N ILE A 74 4.74 14.93 -1.68
CA ILE A 74 3.60 14.68 -0.80
C ILE A 74 2.29 14.71 -1.60
N GLY A 75 2.09 15.72 -2.44
CA GLY A 75 0.91 15.83 -3.30
C GLY A 75 0.77 14.65 -4.26
N SER A 76 1.89 14.22 -4.86
CA SER A 76 1.93 13.07 -5.77
C SER A 76 1.63 11.74 -5.07
N ILE A 77 2.14 11.54 -3.85
CA ILE A 77 1.79 10.37 -3.02
C ILE A 77 0.28 10.37 -2.71
N ALA A 78 -0.27 11.52 -2.33
CA ALA A 78 -1.71 11.65 -2.09
C ALA A 78 -2.53 11.36 -3.35
N SER A 79 -2.14 11.89 -4.51
CA SER A 79 -2.73 11.60 -5.82
C SER A 79 -2.71 10.09 -6.13
N PHE A 80 -1.57 9.43 -5.93
CA PHE A 80 -1.43 7.99 -6.10
C PHE A 80 -2.43 7.22 -5.23
N LEU A 81 -2.50 7.52 -3.94
CA LEU A 81 -3.38 6.82 -3.00
C LEU A 81 -4.86 7.01 -3.36
N VAL A 82 -5.28 8.24 -3.69
CA VAL A 82 -6.66 8.53 -4.11
C VAL A 82 -7.03 7.75 -5.36
N GLN A 83 -6.15 7.70 -6.36
CA GLN A 83 -6.39 6.95 -7.59
C GLN A 83 -6.39 5.42 -7.39
N HIS A 84 -5.86 4.95 -6.24
CA HIS A 84 -5.94 3.55 -5.82
C HIS A 84 -7.03 3.28 -4.77
N GLY A 85 -8.01 4.18 -4.65
CA GLY A 85 -9.21 3.98 -3.84
C GLY A 85 -9.11 4.48 -2.39
N TRP A 86 -8.09 5.28 -2.05
CA TRP A 86 -8.04 5.93 -0.74
C TRP A 86 -9.23 6.87 -0.53
N GLN A 87 -9.91 6.68 0.59
CA GLN A 87 -11.03 7.52 1.02
C GLN A 87 -10.66 8.29 2.28
N ARG A 88 -10.67 9.63 2.18
CA ARG A 88 -10.34 10.49 3.31
C ARG A 88 -11.31 10.27 4.47
N GLY A 89 -10.77 10.02 5.66
CA GLY A 89 -11.56 9.81 6.88
C GLY A 89 -12.11 8.39 7.05
N ALA A 90 -12.03 7.54 6.04
CA ALA A 90 -12.40 6.13 6.20
C ALA A 90 -11.33 5.37 7.01
N PRO A 91 -11.73 4.30 7.71
CA PRO A 91 -10.81 3.50 8.51
C PRO A 91 -9.77 2.77 7.65
N ILE A 92 -8.66 2.39 8.28
CA ILE A 92 -7.56 1.69 7.62
C ILE A 92 -7.53 0.23 8.07
N VAL A 93 -7.41 -0.01 9.37
CA VAL A 93 -7.31 -1.36 9.96
C VAL A 93 -8.04 -1.44 11.30
N PHE A 94 -8.41 -2.67 11.66
CA PHE A 94 -8.93 -3.01 12.99
C PHE A 94 -8.16 -4.20 13.55
N PRO A 95 -7.66 -4.13 14.80
CA PRO A 95 -7.01 -5.27 15.43
C PRO A 95 -8.02 -6.40 15.60
N THR A 96 -7.57 -7.62 15.36
CA THR A 96 -8.45 -8.78 15.43
C THR A 96 -7.69 -10.00 15.93
N ASN A 97 -8.43 -10.95 16.48
CA ASN A 97 -7.97 -12.27 16.83
C ASN A 97 -8.60 -13.30 15.88
N VAL A 98 -8.07 -14.50 15.88
CA VAL A 98 -8.62 -15.62 15.14
C VAL A 98 -8.77 -16.82 16.07
N THR A 99 -9.81 -17.60 15.87
CA THR A 99 -10.02 -18.83 16.67
C THR A 99 -8.86 -19.82 16.40
N PRO A 100 -8.41 -20.54 17.45
CA PRO A 100 -7.41 -21.58 17.27
C PRO A 100 -7.85 -22.63 16.23
N PRO A 101 -6.90 -23.31 15.57
CA PRO A 101 -7.21 -24.44 14.72
C PRO A 101 -7.98 -25.53 15.48
N ASN A 102 -8.81 -26.28 14.74
CA ASN A 102 -9.50 -27.45 15.28
C ASN A 102 -8.51 -28.60 15.61
N GLU A 103 -9.00 -29.70 16.14
CA GLU A 103 -8.18 -30.89 16.48
C GLU A 103 -7.39 -31.47 15.29
N LYS A 104 -7.80 -31.18 14.06
CA LYS A 104 -7.11 -31.57 12.83
C LYS A 104 -6.09 -30.54 12.33
N GLY A 105 -5.92 -29.44 13.06
CA GLY A 105 -5.05 -28.33 12.66
C GLY A 105 -5.64 -27.41 11.57
N GLU A 106 -6.93 -27.51 11.29
CA GLU A 106 -7.62 -26.71 10.27
C GLU A 106 -8.26 -25.47 10.88
N SER A 107 -8.22 -24.37 10.17
CA SER A 107 -8.86 -23.10 10.53
C SER A 107 -9.75 -22.60 9.40
N ALA A 108 -11.02 -22.35 9.67
CA ALA A 108 -11.97 -21.89 8.66
C ALA A 108 -11.60 -20.50 8.09
N TRP A 109 -10.90 -19.67 8.88
CA TRP A 109 -10.42 -18.35 8.47
C TRP A 109 -9.19 -18.39 7.55
N ASN A 110 -8.50 -19.53 7.44
CA ASN A 110 -7.25 -19.64 6.65
C ASN A 110 -7.48 -19.33 5.16
N LYS A 111 -8.68 -19.59 4.64
CA LYS A 111 -9.07 -19.31 3.27
C LYS A 111 -9.05 -17.81 2.92
N PHE A 112 -9.07 -16.93 3.91
CA PHE A 112 -9.04 -15.48 3.71
C PHE A 112 -7.63 -14.91 3.71
N ILE A 113 -6.62 -15.69 4.15
CA ILE A 113 -5.22 -15.29 4.12
C ILE A 113 -4.69 -15.38 2.69
N GLY A 114 -4.01 -14.31 2.24
CA GLY A 114 -3.38 -14.29 0.92
C GLY A 114 -4.36 -14.25 -0.27
N ASP A 115 -5.65 -14.03 -0.02
CA ASP A 115 -6.66 -13.96 -1.09
C ASP A 115 -6.70 -12.57 -1.76
N GLY A 116 -5.53 -12.09 -2.16
CA GLY A 116 -5.32 -10.83 -2.86
C GLY A 116 -5.08 -9.63 -1.94
N LEU A 117 -4.84 -8.48 -2.57
CA LEU A 117 -4.61 -7.19 -1.90
C LEU A 117 -5.86 -6.32 -2.04
N VAL A 118 -6.98 -6.77 -1.51
CA VAL A 118 -8.28 -6.12 -1.65
C VAL A 118 -9.20 -6.44 -0.47
N ALA A 119 -10.00 -5.45 -0.06
CA ALA A 119 -11.09 -5.63 0.89
C ALA A 119 -12.33 -6.13 0.15
N LYS A 120 -12.72 -7.40 0.35
CA LYS A 120 -13.84 -8.00 -0.41
C LYS A 120 -14.78 -8.87 0.43
N PHE A 121 -14.41 -9.18 1.66
CA PHE A 121 -15.22 -10.02 2.54
C PHE A 121 -16.06 -9.19 3.48
N SER A 122 -17.30 -9.60 3.73
CA SER A 122 -18.15 -9.00 4.75
C SER A 122 -17.67 -9.36 6.16
N LEU A 123 -18.02 -8.51 7.12
CA LEU A 123 -17.71 -8.78 8.52
C LEU A 123 -18.35 -10.09 8.99
N SER A 124 -19.58 -10.41 8.54
CA SER A 124 -20.29 -11.65 8.95
C SER A 124 -19.58 -12.90 8.44
N GLU A 125 -19.14 -12.93 7.18
CA GLU A 125 -18.37 -14.06 6.62
C GLU A 125 -17.08 -14.33 7.41
N LEU A 126 -16.38 -13.27 7.80
CA LEU A 126 -15.14 -13.37 8.57
C LEU A 126 -15.43 -13.88 10.00
N LYS A 127 -16.47 -13.36 10.67
CA LYS A 127 -16.87 -13.80 12.00
C LYS A 127 -17.36 -15.26 12.03
N GLU A 128 -18.14 -15.67 11.05
CA GLU A 128 -18.59 -17.08 10.91
C GLU A 128 -17.42 -18.05 10.78
N ALA A 129 -16.31 -17.57 10.20
CA ALA A 129 -15.08 -18.36 10.08
C ALA A 129 -14.15 -18.28 11.30
N GLY A 130 -14.54 -17.53 12.34
CA GLY A 130 -13.78 -17.43 13.59
C GLY A 130 -12.80 -16.25 13.65
N VAL A 131 -13.00 -15.21 12.85
CA VAL A 131 -12.29 -13.94 13.01
C VAL A 131 -13.04 -13.10 14.04
N VAL A 132 -12.34 -12.64 15.08
CA VAL A 132 -12.94 -11.94 16.25
C VAL A 132 -12.26 -10.56 16.38
N PRO A 133 -12.86 -9.50 15.85
CA PRO A 133 -12.29 -8.15 15.99
C PRO A 133 -12.35 -7.68 17.46
N ASP A 134 -11.29 -6.99 17.91
CA ASP A 134 -11.20 -6.42 19.26
C ASP A 134 -12.19 -5.27 19.44
N ILE A 135 -12.48 -4.55 18.36
CA ILE A 135 -13.47 -3.48 18.30
C ILE A 135 -14.35 -3.75 17.10
N GLU A 136 -15.68 -3.71 17.29
CA GLU A 136 -16.64 -3.95 16.23
C GLU A 136 -16.51 -2.92 15.11
N PRO A 137 -16.09 -3.33 13.89
CA PRO A 137 -16.03 -2.42 12.76
C PRO A 137 -17.43 -2.16 12.18
N PRO A 138 -17.59 -1.08 11.38
CA PRO A 138 -18.83 -0.83 10.65
C PRO A 138 -19.19 -2.01 9.74
N ALA A 139 -20.41 -2.53 9.87
CA ALA A 139 -20.85 -3.76 9.19
C ALA A 139 -21.00 -3.61 7.68
N GLU A 140 -21.17 -2.37 7.20
CA GLU A 140 -21.30 -2.03 5.77
C GLU A 140 -19.97 -2.07 5.01
N LEU A 141 -18.85 -2.13 5.72
CA LEU A 141 -17.53 -2.18 5.07
C LEU A 141 -17.15 -3.60 4.67
N SER A 142 -16.35 -3.69 3.64
CA SER A 142 -15.65 -4.92 3.29
C SER A 142 -14.23 -4.92 3.85
N PHE A 143 -13.71 -6.11 4.13
CA PHE A 143 -12.39 -6.31 4.74
C PHE A 143 -11.59 -7.39 4.00
N GLY A 144 -10.28 -7.40 4.23
CA GLY A 144 -9.43 -8.55 4.00
C GLY A 144 -8.74 -8.94 5.30
N LEU A 145 -8.51 -10.23 5.51
CA LEU A 145 -7.74 -10.71 6.66
C LEU A 145 -6.25 -10.55 6.38
N VAL A 146 -5.58 -9.80 7.24
CA VAL A 146 -4.14 -9.49 7.15
C VAL A 146 -3.43 -10.26 8.27
N ASP A 147 -2.38 -10.99 7.91
CA ASP A 147 -1.49 -11.67 8.83
C ASP A 147 -0.10 -11.02 8.81
N LEU A 148 0.46 -10.79 9.99
CA LEU A 148 1.81 -10.28 10.19
C LEU A 148 2.61 -11.32 10.98
N GLN A 149 3.43 -12.07 10.29
CA GLN A 149 4.25 -13.14 10.89
C GLN A 149 5.52 -12.54 11.51
N ASN A 150 5.58 -12.46 12.84
CA ASN A 150 6.65 -11.80 13.58
C ASN A 150 7.83 -12.75 13.92
N GLY A 151 8.32 -13.50 12.95
CA GLY A 151 9.45 -14.41 13.14
C GLY A 151 9.13 -15.51 14.17
N LEU A 152 9.78 -15.48 15.33
CA LEU A 152 9.51 -16.43 16.45
C LEU A 152 8.37 -15.97 17.36
N GLY A 153 7.86 -14.77 17.20
CA GLY A 153 6.72 -14.25 17.95
C GLY A 153 5.38 -14.74 17.39
N PRO A 154 4.28 -14.48 18.10
CA PRO A 154 2.95 -14.81 17.60
C PRO A 154 2.63 -13.99 16.35
N THR A 155 1.89 -14.60 15.42
CA THR A 155 1.32 -13.89 14.27
C THR A 155 0.25 -12.91 14.76
N GLU A 156 0.33 -11.67 14.31
CA GLU A 156 -0.70 -10.66 14.53
C GLU A 156 -1.70 -10.69 13.37
N TYR A 157 -2.98 -10.50 13.71
CA TYR A 157 -4.06 -10.48 12.73
C TYR A 157 -4.79 -9.14 12.75
N TRP A 158 -5.16 -8.68 11.55
CA TRP A 158 -5.86 -7.41 11.38
C TRP A 158 -6.94 -7.53 10.31
N LEU A 159 -8.03 -6.79 10.48
CA LEU A 159 -8.98 -6.56 9.40
C LEU A 159 -8.56 -5.30 8.64
N GLY A 160 -8.04 -5.49 7.43
CA GLY A 160 -7.71 -4.40 6.52
C GLY A 160 -8.96 -3.91 5.79
N ALA A 161 -9.30 -2.63 5.92
CA ALA A 161 -10.32 -1.97 5.11
C ALA A 161 -9.75 -1.50 3.76
N SER A 162 -10.56 -0.89 2.91
CA SER A 162 -10.12 -0.43 1.57
C SER A 162 -8.90 0.48 1.60
N ASN A 163 -8.79 1.37 2.60
CA ASN A 163 -7.62 2.24 2.73
C ASN A 163 -6.32 1.49 3.03
N PHE A 164 -6.37 0.37 3.75
CA PHE A 164 -5.20 -0.47 3.95
C PHE A 164 -4.69 -1.04 2.63
N PHE A 165 -5.62 -1.51 1.78
CA PHE A 165 -5.26 -2.07 0.49
C PHE A 165 -4.85 -1.00 -0.54
N ALA A 166 -5.27 0.25 -0.39
CA ALA A 166 -4.71 1.37 -1.15
C ALA A 166 -3.21 1.57 -0.84
N LEU A 167 -2.79 1.44 0.43
CA LEU A 167 -1.37 1.46 0.81
C LEU A 167 -0.58 0.30 0.17
N THR A 168 -1.17 -0.89 0.08
CA THR A 168 -0.51 -2.05 -0.54
C THR A 168 -0.30 -1.89 -2.06
N GLN A 169 -0.97 -0.96 -2.72
CA GLN A 169 -0.70 -0.64 -4.12
C GLN A 169 0.62 0.09 -4.30
N TYR A 170 1.06 0.81 -3.27
CA TYR A 170 2.37 1.48 -3.27
C TYR A 170 3.52 0.47 -3.11
N ASN A 171 3.38 -0.45 -2.19
CA ASN A 171 4.27 -1.58 -2.00
C ASN A 171 3.44 -2.80 -1.58
N ARG A 172 3.54 -3.90 -2.36
CA ARG A 172 2.74 -5.12 -2.20
C ARG A 172 3.18 -5.95 -0.98
N SER A 173 3.14 -5.32 0.20
CA SER A 173 3.55 -5.92 1.47
C SER A 173 2.63 -5.44 2.60
N PHE A 174 2.07 -6.37 3.36
CA PHE A 174 1.29 -6.06 4.55
C PHE A 174 2.16 -5.40 5.64
N PHE A 175 3.40 -5.87 5.81
CA PHE A 175 4.35 -5.24 6.73
C PHE A 175 4.63 -3.78 6.37
N TYR A 176 4.84 -3.49 5.09
CA TYR A 176 5.01 -2.11 4.64
C TYR A 176 3.78 -1.26 4.93
N ALA A 177 2.59 -1.73 4.55
CA ALA A 177 1.36 -0.98 4.77
C ALA A 177 1.11 -0.73 6.26
N MET A 178 1.37 -1.74 7.13
CA MET A 178 1.24 -1.57 8.57
C MET A 178 2.29 -0.60 9.13
N SER A 179 3.53 -0.64 8.67
CA SER A 179 4.56 0.34 9.08
C SER A 179 4.16 1.79 8.77
N VAL A 180 3.48 2.01 7.64
CA VAL A 180 2.92 3.34 7.30
C VAL A 180 1.80 3.73 8.25
N VAL A 181 0.92 2.79 8.62
CA VAL A 181 -0.16 3.02 9.61
C VAL A 181 0.43 3.39 10.97
N ASP A 182 1.39 2.62 11.46
CA ASP A 182 2.04 2.84 12.75
C ASP A 182 2.78 4.16 12.81
N LEU A 183 3.54 4.48 11.77
CA LEU A 183 4.22 5.77 11.64
C LEU A 183 3.23 6.93 11.64
N SER A 184 2.13 6.81 10.88
CA SER A 184 1.07 7.83 10.84
C SER A 184 0.47 8.06 12.22
N ASN A 185 0.18 6.99 12.98
CA ASN A 185 -0.35 7.08 14.34
C ASN A 185 0.66 7.71 15.30
N ALA A 186 1.94 7.36 15.19
CA ALA A 186 3.01 7.95 16.01
C ALA A 186 3.16 9.46 15.75
N VAL A 187 3.16 9.87 14.47
CA VAL A 187 3.23 11.29 14.07
C VAL A 187 2.02 12.07 14.58
N LYS A 188 0.81 11.50 14.41
CA LYS A 188 -0.42 12.10 14.92
C LYS A 188 -0.37 12.29 16.43
N SER A 189 0.07 11.28 17.17
CA SER A 189 0.19 11.32 18.62
C SER A 189 1.25 12.33 19.09
N ALA A 190 2.37 12.44 18.39
CA ALA A 190 3.38 13.47 18.69
C ALA A 190 2.83 14.88 18.47
N ARG A 191 2.11 15.12 17.35
CA ARG A 191 1.52 16.43 17.05
C ARG A 191 0.46 16.90 18.06
N MET A 192 -0.27 15.97 18.71
CA MET A 192 -1.29 16.34 19.70
C MET A 192 -0.67 16.70 21.08
N ARG A 193 0.63 16.52 21.28
CA ARG A 193 1.33 16.87 22.53
C ARG A 193 1.88 18.30 22.54
N TYR A 194 1.79 18.98 21.39
CA TYR A 194 2.18 20.38 21.18
C TYR A 194 0.95 21.22 20.76
#